data_f98b0b936a07fdd40442be3dbc3f1f2c
#
_entry.id   f98b0b936a07fdd40442be3dbc3f1f2c
#
_cell.length_a   1.000
_cell.length_b   1.000
_cell.length_c   1.000
_cell.angle_alpha   90.00
_cell.angle_beta   90.00
_cell.angle_gamma   90.00
#
_symmetry.space_group_name_H-M   'P 1'
#
loop_
_entity.id
_entity.type
_entity.pdbx_description
1 polymer ?
#
loop_
_entity_poly.entity_id
_entity_poly.type
_entity_poly.pdbx_seq_one_letter_code
_entity_poly.pdbx_strand_id
1 'polypeptide(L)'
;MRERATRRLLWSLAAGPFLCLSVAATDLVAAPNEATPPAATPKDGATAGLAEWRLQLVDRIDRAKTFPAGGYCREGLVRLSFLIDRSGNLLSSEIAESSSIPAFDVEALTILKRAHPFPPPPEGVGGAFVTLSVPIRFRQESQDAGGEKRLYLNLKSDSTLTLDGVPVPSKGLDRTISSSANNDKNAWVIICGDENVPVEQLNDLAEQVKAAGFKFTLVPRPTP
;
A
#
# COMPACT_ATOMS: atom_id res chain seq x y z
N MET A 1 -36.60 22.16 -42.69
CA MET A 1 -35.88 22.61 -43.91
C MET A 1 -34.41 22.30 -43.76
N ARG A 2 -33.98 21.43 -44.63
CA ARG A 2 -32.63 21.20 -45.20
C ARG A 2 -31.54 20.75 -44.21
N GLU A 3 -31.23 19.53 -44.26
CA GLU A 3 -30.49 18.64 -45.19
C GLU A 3 -28.97 18.75 -45.04
N ARG A 4 -28.42 17.61 -44.64
CA ARG A 4 -27.41 16.75 -45.26
C ARG A 4 -25.98 17.31 -45.41
N ALA A 5 -24.99 16.59 -44.92
CA ALA A 5 -24.22 15.73 -45.83
C ALA A 5 -23.17 14.88 -45.10
N THR A 6 -23.35 13.62 -45.25
CA THR A 6 -22.39 12.51 -45.16
C THR A 6 -21.17 12.73 -46.06
N ARG A 7 -19.97 12.40 -45.59
CA ARG A 7 -18.87 11.98 -46.47
C ARG A 7 -18.11 10.80 -45.87
N ARG A 8 -18.48 9.65 -46.37
CA ARG A 8 -17.61 8.45 -46.39
C ARG A 8 -16.50 8.71 -47.42
N LEU A 9 -15.28 8.36 -47.08
CA LEU A 9 -14.22 8.09 -48.03
C LEU A 9 -13.63 6.72 -47.74
N LEU A 10 -14.09 5.79 -48.58
CA LEU A 10 -13.46 4.52 -48.92
C LEU A 10 -12.15 4.81 -49.66
N TRP A 11 -11.07 4.15 -49.25
CA TRP A 11 -9.96 3.90 -50.17
C TRP A 11 -9.58 2.44 -50.14
N SER A 12 -9.76 1.95 -51.20
CA SER A 12 -9.61 0.83 -52.08
C SER A 12 -8.24 0.17 -52.02
N LEU A 13 -8.33 -1.15 -52.15
CA LEU A 13 -7.29 -2.12 -52.41
C LEU A 13 -6.36 -1.73 -53.57
N ALA A 14 -5.08 -2.04 -53.40
CA ALA A 14 -4.24 -2.39 -54.52
C ALA A 14 -3.40 -3.60 -54.12
N ALA A 15 -3.80 -4.72 -54.69
CA ALA A 15 -3.01 -5.94 -54.79
C ALA A 15 -2.03 -5.80 -55.95
N GLY A 16 -0.81 -6.26 -55.77
CA GLY A 16 0.16 -6.46 -56.82
C GLY A 16 1.12 -7.59 -56.45
N PRO A 17 1.41 -8.45 -57.40
CA PRO A 17 1.89 -9.79 -57.13
C PRO A 17 3.39 -10.03 -57.38
N PHE A 18 3.87 -11.13 -56.83
CA PHE A 18 4.94 -12.01 -57.31
C PHE A 18 6.38 -11.50 -57.45
N LEU A 19 7.25 -12.12 -56.73
CA LEU A 19 8.26 -12.98 -57.36
C LEU A 19 8.76 -14.06 -56.40
N CYS A 20 8.44 -15.29 -56.82
CA CYS A 20 9.02 -16.51 -56.27
C CYS A 20 10.45 -16.65 -56.85
N LEU A 21 11.46 -16.73 -56.01
CA LEU A 21 12.78 -17.19 -56.41
C LEU A 21 13.24 -18.28 -55.44
N SER A 22 13.04 -19.51 -55.92
CA SER A 22 13.69 -20.70 -55.36
C SER A 22 15.19 -20.62 -55.62
N VAL A 23 16.02 -20.69 -54.59
CA VAL A 23 17.40 -21.12 -54.73
C VAL A 23 17.73 -22.13 -53.62
N ALA A 24 18.21 -23.20 -54.11
CA ALA A 24 18.66 -24.47 -53.58
C ALA A 24 19.35 -24.47 -52.21
N ALA A 25 19.15 -25.60 -51.60
CA ALA A 25 19.88 -26.15 -50.44
C ALA A 25 21.40 -26.14 -50.65
N THR A 26 22.12 -25.68 -49.64
CA THR A 26 23.47 -26.17 -49.36
C THR A 26 23.71 -26.19 -47.84
N ASP A 27 23.96 -27.40 -47.38
CA ASP A 27 24.82 -27.83 -46.28
C ASP A 27 24.75 -27.13 -44.89
N LEU A 28 24.09 -27.78 -44.05
CA LEU A 28 24.51 -28.49 -42.84
C LEU A 28 25.91 -28.11 -42.33
N VAL A 29 25.95 -27.16 -41.42
CA VAL A 29 26.97 -27.15 -40.37
C VAL A 29 26.26 -27.12 -39.03
N ALA A 30 26.28 -28.23 -38.33
CA ALA A 30 25.85 -28.35 -36.95
C ALA A 30 26.72 -27.44 -36.09
N ALA A 31 26.14 -26.36 -35.57
CA ALA A 31 26.74 -25.63 -34.48
C ALA A 31 26.59 -26.46 -33.19
N PRO A 32 27.64 -26.50 -32.33
CA PRO A 32 27.62 -27.30 -31.12
C PRO A 32 26.55 -26.72 -30.18
N ASN A 33 25.78 -27.67 -29.69
CA ASN A 33 24.84 -27.57 -28.59
C ASN A 33 25.41 -26.70 -27.45
N GLU A 34 25.00 -25.42 -27.38
CA GLU A 34 25.13 -24.65 -26.16
C GLU A 34 24.22 -25.32 -25.13
N ALA A 35 24.89 -26.06 -24.25
CA ALA A 35 24.27 -26.66 -23.09
C ALA A 35 23.58 -25.55 -22.28
N THR A 36 22.27 -25.48 -22.39
CA THR A 36 21.41 -24.79 -21.42
C THR A 36 21.85 -25.27 -20.04
N PRO A 37 22.34 -24.39 -19.14
CA PRO A 37 22.69 -24.83 -17.81
C PRO A 37 21.43 -25.45 -17.19
N PRO A 38 21.53 -26.62 -16.54
CA PRO A 38 20.39 -27.26 -15.94
C PRO A 38 19.76 -26.25 -14.97
N ALA A 39 18.48 -25.97 -15.17
CA ALA A 39 17.68 -25.23 -14.20
C ALA A 39 17.87 -25.93 -12.86
N ALA A 40 18.63 -25.30 -11.96
CA ALA A 40 18.84 -25.79 -10.62
C ALA A 40 17.45 -25.91 -9.99
N THR A 41 16.99 -27.13 -9.85
CA THR A 41 15.82 -27.48 -9.04
C THR A 41 16.05 -26.92 -7.65
N PRO A 42 15.20 -26.01 -7.13
CA PRO A 42 15.36 -25.54 -5.77
C PRO A 42 15.21 -26.76 -4.86
N LYS A 43 16.23 -27.05 -4.04
CA LYS A 43 16.11 -28.04 -2.98
C LYS A 43 14.98 -27.56 -2.07
N ASP A 44 13.95 -28.36 -1.89
CA ASP A 44 12.71 -28.01 -1.14
C ASP A 44 13.00 -27.43 0.26
N GLY A 45 14.10 -27.78 0.89
CA GLY A 45 14.56 -27.21 2.15
C GLY A 45 15.03 -25.75 2.09
N ALA A 46 15.63 -25.30 0.98
CA ALA A 46 16.09 -23.91 0.84
C ALA A 46 14.90 -22.96 0.63
N THR A 47 13.85 -23.42 -0.04
CA THR A 47 12.60 -22.67 -0.26
C THR A 47 11.82 -22.50 1.04
N ALA A 48 11.74 -23.53 1.88
CA ALA A 48 11.09 -23.48 3.18
C ALA A 48 11.82 -22.50 4.13
N GLY A 49 13.14 -22.54 4.20
CA GLY A 49 13.94 -21.63 5.02
C GLY A 49 13.83 -20.17 4.60
N LEU A 50 13.71 -19.92 3.28
CA LEU A 50 13.49 -18.56 2.75
C LEU A 50 12.11 -18.02 3.10
N ALA A 51 11.08 -18.86 3.02
CA ALA A 51 9.71 -18.46 3.36
C ALA A 51 9.60 -18.12 4.86
N GLU A 52 10.15 -18.97 5.72
CA GLU A 52 10.19 -18.76 7.16
C GLU A 52 10.94 -17.47 7.53
N TRP A 53 12.10 -17.25 6.95
CA TRP A 53 12.89 -16.03 7.17
C TRP A 53 12.11 -14.77 6.76
N ARG A 54 11.40 -14.80 5.62
CA ARG A 54 10.56 -13.67 5.18
C ARG A 54 9.44 -13.37 6.17
N LEU A 55 8.80 -14.40 6.72
CA LEU A 55 7.75 -14.23 7.74
C LEU A 55 8.31 -13.58 9.00
N GLN A 56 9.48 -14.04 9.48
CA GLN A 56 10.14 -13.46 10.65
C GLN A 56 10.52 -12.00 10.41
N LEU A 57 10.98 -11.65 9.20
CA LEU A 57 11.34 -10.29 8.84
C LEU A 57 10.11 -9.37 8.82
N VAL A 58 8.99 -9.84 8.23
CA VAL A 58 7.72 -9.10 8.21
C VAL A 58 7.19 -8.92 9.63
N ASP A 59 7.16 -9.98 10.44
CA ASP A 59 6.73 -9.92 11.85
C ASP A 59 7.55 -8.90 12.66
N ARG A 60 8.86 -8.85 12.42
CA ARG A 60 9.75 -7.89 13.08
C ARG A 60 9.43 -6.44 12.71
N ILE A 61 9.15 -6.19 11.43
CA ILE A 61 8.74 -4.88 10.92
C ILE A 61 7.37 -4.52 11.48
N ASP A 62 6.42 -5.46 11.48
CA ASP A 62 5.06 -5.22 11.97
C ASP A 62 5.03 -4.86 13.46
N ARG A 63 5.83 -5.53 14.28
CA ARG A 63 5.98 -5.18 15.71
C ARG A 63 6.62 -3.80 15.94
N ALA A 64 7.43 -3.33 15.01
CA ALA A 64 8.05 -2.01 15.06
C ALA A 64 7.14 -0.90 14.52
N LYS A 65 6.00 -1.23 13.92
CA LYS A 65 5.07 -0.25 13.37
C LYS A 65 4.48 0.64 14.47
N THR A 66 4.48 1.93 14.18
CA THR A 66 3.74 2.94 14.94
C THR A 66 3.07 3.85 13.94
N PHE A 67 1.88 4.32 14.25
CA PHE A 67 1.18 5.25 13.38
C PHE A 67 1.61 6.68 13.73
N PRO A 68 2.15 7.47 12.77
CA PRO A 68 2.65 8.80 13.06
C PRO A 68 1.51 9.79 13.30
N ALA A 69 1.69 10.71 14.25
CA ALA A 69 0.68 11.71 14.60
C ALA A 69 0.26 12.60 13.41
N GLY A 70 1.19 12.91 12.50
CA GLY A 70 0.89 13.69 11.28
C GLY A 70 0.17 12.91 10.17
N GLY A 71 -0.08 11.62 10.37
CA GLY A 71 -0.77 10.73 9.43
C GLY A 71 -2.22 10.43 9.79
N TYR A 72 -2.74 10.96 10.90
CA TYR A 72 -4.12 10.69 11.30
C TYR A 72 -5.09 10.99 10.17
N CYS A 73 -6.03 10.05 9.96
CA CYS A 73 -7.09 10.15 8.97
C CYS A 73 -6.63 10.03 7.51
N ARG A 74 -5.41 9.59 7.31
CA ARG A 74 -4.83 9.35 5.98
C ARG A 74 -4.40 7.89 5.87
N GLU A 75 -4.46 7.39 4.66
CA GLU A 75 -3.89 6.08 4.31
C GLU A 75 -2.75 6.29 3.32
N GLY A 76 -1.76 5.43 3.38
CA GLY A 76 -0.65 5.51 2.45
C GLY A 76 0.15 4.22 2.38
N LEU A 77 0.90 4.09 1.31
CA LEU A 77 1.82 2.99 1.08
C LEU A 77 3.21 3.59 0.82
N VAL A 78 4.17 3.21 1.62
CA VAL A 78 5.58 3.54 1.41
C VAL A 78 6.30 2.26 1.02
N ARG A 79 7.02 2.27 -0.10
CA ARG A 79 7.91 1.17 -0.44
C ARG A 79 9.33 1.53 -0.05
N LEU A 80 9.91 0.75 0.83
CA LEU A 80 11.30 0.90 1.26
C LEU A 80 12.20 -0.08 0.54
N SER A 81 13.41 0.38 0.21
CA SER A 81 14.54 -0.46 -0.19
C SER A 81 15.61 -0.36 0.89
N PHE A 82 16.17 -1.49 1.33
CA PHE A 82 17.19 -1.49 2.35
C PHE A 82 18.17 -2.66 2.19
N LEU A 83 19.37 -2.47 2.70
CA LEU A 83 20.48 -3.40 2.63
C LEU A 83 20.82 -3.91 4.03
N ILE A 84 20.92 -5.23 4.17
CA ILE A 84 21.36 -5.88 5.40
C ILE A 84 22.59 -6.74 5.15
N ASP A 85 23.41 -6.93 6.20
CA ASP A 85 24.51 -7.88 6.19
C ASP A 85 24.04 -9.29 6.60
N ARG A 86 25.00 -10.25 6.64
CA ARG A 86 24.74 -11.64 7.05
C ARG A 86 24.33 -11.81 8.50
N SER A 87 24.58 -10.82 9.33
CA SER A 87 24.18 -10.81 10.76
C SER A 87 22.82 -10.15 10.98
N GLY A 88 22.17 -9.65 9.91
CA GLY A 88 20.90 -8.93 9.98
C GLY A 88 21.04 -7.44 10.36
N ASN A 89 22.25 -6.88 10.30
CA ASN A 89 22.45 -5.46 10.56
C ASN A 89 22.00 -4.62 9.37
N LEU A 90 21.27 -3.54 9.65
CA LEU A 90 20.85 -2.57 8.65
C LEU A 90 22.03 -1.70 8.23
N LEU A 91 22.45 -1.77 6.96
CA LEU A 91 23.56 -1.02 6.41
C LEU A 91 23.11 0.27 5.74
N SER A 92 22.01 0.22 4.98
CA SER A 92 21.41 1.38 4.34
C SER A 92 19.91 1.20 4.19
N SER A 93 19.18 2.31 4.09
CA SER A 93 17.75 2.33 3.82
C SER A 93 17.37 3.57 3.03
N GLU A 94 16.46 3.41 2.07
CA GLU A 94 15.95 4.49 1.23
C GLU A 94 14.46 4.27 0.93
N ILE A 95 13.78 5.34 0.51
CA ILE A 95 12.40 5.29 0.05
C ILE A 95 12.42 5.03 -1.46
N ALA A 96 11.98 3.85 -1.88
CA ALA A 96 11.84 3.51 -3.29
C ALA A 96 10.56 4.12 -3.90
N GLU A 97 9.47 4.17 -3.13
CA GLU A 97 8.23 4.84 -3.51
C GLU A 97 7.67 5.57 -2.28
N SER A 98 7.47 6.89 -2.42
CA SER A 98 6.87 7.74 -1.39
C SER A 98 5.35 7.57 -1.34
N SER A 99 4.78 7.67 -0.14
CA SER A 99 3.33 7.75 0.06
C SER A 99 2.72 9.10 -0.33
N SER A 100 3.52 10.09 -0.68
CA SER A 100 3.14 11.51 -0.81
C SER A 100 2.69 12.16 0.52
N ILE A 101 2.88 11.48 1.63
CA ILE A 101 2.60 11.98 2.98
C ILE A 101 3.92 11.94 3.76
N PRO A 102 4.58 13.09 3.99
CA PRO A 102 5.90 13.14 4.61
C PRO A 102 5.98 12.43 5.98
N ALA A 103 4.90 12.50 6.75
CA ALA A 103 4.83 11.81 8.06
C ALA A 103 4.96 10.29 7.93
N PHE A 104 4.37 9.69 6.89
CA PHE A 104 4.49 8.24 6.64
C PHE A 104 5.88 7.87 6.14
N ASP A 105 6.45 8.69 5.28
CA ASP A 105 7.78 8.45 4.72
C ASP A 105 8.86 8.47 5.81
N VAL A 106 8.82 9.46 6.70
CA VAL A 106 9.73 9.56 7.84
C VAL A 106 9.52 8.39 8.81
N GLU A 107 8.27 8.05 9.10
CA GLU A 107 7.96 6.95 10.00
C GLU A 107 8.40 5.60 9.42
N ALA A 108 8.22 5.37 8.12
CA ALA A 108 8.64 4.14 7.46
C ALA A 108 10.15 3.88 7.64
N LEU A 109 10.99 4.90 7.47
CA LEU A 109 12.43 4.80 7.73
C LEU A 109 12.72 4.56 9.23
N THR A 110 11.93 5.16 10.12
CA THR A 110 12.06 4.98 11.57
C THR A 110 11.69 3.56 11.99
N ILE A 111 10.67 2.96 11.36
CA ILE A 111 10.27 1.57 11.58
C ILE A 111 11.44 0.62 11.28
N LEU A 112 12.14 0.79 10.15
CA LEU A 112 13.32 -0.05 9.85
C LEU A 112 14.41 0.06 10.91
N LYS A 113 14.67 1.29 11.39
CA LYS A 113 15.65 1.51 12.45
C LYS A 113 15.25 0.87 13.77
N ARG A 114 13.96 0.83 14.11
CA ARG A 114 13.44 0.16 15.32
C ARG A 114 13.40 -1.36 15.17
N ALA A 115 13.12 -1.85 13.96
CA ALA A 115 13.07 -3.28 13.66
C ALA A 115 14.46 -3.95 13.66
N HIS A 116 15.54 -3.20 13.46
CA HIS A 116 16.93 -3.67 13.53
C HIS A 116 17.29 -4.19 14.94
N PRO A 117 18.09 -5.28 15.08
CA PRO A 117 18.60 -6.14 14.00
C PRO A 117 17.52 -7.09 13.43
N PHE A 118 17.64 -7.35 12.13
CA PHE A 118 16.77 -8.29 11.42
C PHE A 118 17.22 -9.74 11.62
N PRO A 119 16.37 -10.75 11.36
CA PRO A 119 16.80 -12.12 11.33
C PRO A 119 17.86 -12.33 10.24
N PRO A 120 18.94 -13.09 10.52
CA PRO A 120 20.01 -13.33 9.57
C PRO A 120 19.49 -14.05 8.32
N PRO A 121 19.89 -13.60 7.11
CA PRO A 121 19.48 -14.25 5.89
C PRO A 121 19.95 -15.71 5.83
N PRO A 122 19.13 -16.66 5.34
CA PRO A 122 19.51 -18.04 5.21
C PRO A 122 20.67 -18.23 4.20
N GLU A 123 21.39 -19.33 4.32
CA GLU A 123 22.44 -19.69 3.37
C GLU A 123 21.88 -19.78 1.94
N GLY A 124 22.63 -19.28 0.97
CA GLY A 124 22.22 -19.26 -0.44
C GLY A 124 21.34 -18.06 -0.86
N VAL A 125 20.92 -17.19 0.07
CA VAL A 125 20.21 -15.96 -0.25
C VAL A 125 21.20 -14.80 -0.31
N GLY A 126 21.42 -14.23 -1.51
CA GLY A 126 22.32 -13.11 -1.74
C GLY A 126 23.81 -13.45 -1.52
N GLY A 127 24.66 -12.43 -1.61
CA GLY A 127 26.11 -12.52 -1.33
C GLY A 127 26.45 -12.11 0.11
N ALA A 128 27.46 -11.25 0.27
CA ALA A 128 27.84 -10.66 1.56
C ALA A 128 26.72 -9.76 2.14
N PHE A 129 25.86 -9.25 1.27
CA PHE A 129 24.77 -8.36 1.58
C PHE A 129 23.49 -8.81 0.88
N VAL A 130 22.34 -8.45 1.44
CA VAL A 130 21.01 -8.74 0.87
C VAL A 130 20.24 -7.44 0.74
N THR A 131 19.81 -7.11 -0.48
CA THR A 131 18.89 -6.00 -0.74
C THR A 131 17.46 -6.49 -0.63
N LEU A 132 16.65 -5.77 0.11
CA LEU A 132 15.25 -6.09 0.36
C LEU A 132 14.36 -4.91 -0.04
N SER A 133 13.20 -5.22 -0.58
CA SER A 133 12.15 -4.23 -0.83
C SER A 133 10.88 -4.64 -0.11
N VAL A 134 10.37 -3.75 0.76
CA VAL A 134 9.20 -4.02 1.59
C VAL A 134 8.19 -2.87 1.47
N PRO A 135 6.93 -3.17 1.13
CA PRO A 135 5.85 -2.19 1.20
C PRO A 135 5.38 -2.05 2.65
N ILE A 136 5.37 -0.84 3.19
CA ILE A 136 4.77 -0.52 4.48
C ILE A 136 3.47 0.22 4.22
N ARG A 137 2.37 -0.41 4.58
CA ARG A 137 1.05 0.19 4.48
C ARG A 137 0.69 0.84 5.81
N PHE A 138 0.37 2.12 5.76
CA PHE A 138 -0.23 2.86 6.85
C PHE A 138 -1.73 2.91 6.61
N ARG A 139 -2.47 2.26 7.49
CA ARG A 139 -3.93 2.31 7.57
C ARG A 139 -4.29 2.50 9.03
N GLN A 140 -5.21 3.39 9.29
CA GLN A 140 -5.80 3.48 10.61
C GLN A 140 -6.82 2.37 10.78
N GLU A 141 -6.53 1.47 11.69
CA GLU A 141 -7.49 0.49 12.20
C GLU A 141 -7.90 0.94 13.60
N SER A 142 -9.13 0.66 13.98
CA SER A 142 -9.57 0.89 15.37
C SER A 142 -8.64 0.10 16.29
N GLN A 143 -7.75 0.80 17.00
CA GLN A 143 -6.81 0.16 17.92
C GLN A 143 -7.28 0.36 19.35
N ASP A 144 -7.40 -0.75 20.06
CA ASP A 144 -7.56 -0.77 21.52
C ASP A 144 -6.22 -0.41 22.18
N ALA A 145 -5.79 0.84 22.05
CA ALA A 145 -4.59 1.33 22.69
C ALA A 145 -4.92 1.66 24.15
N GLY A 146 -4.48 0.81 25.08
CA GLY A 146 -4.66 1.03 26.52
C GLY A 146 -6.05 0.72 27.05
N GLY A 147 -6.85 -0.11 26.36
CA GLY A 147 -8.20 -0.51 26.79
C GLY A 147 -9.31 0.47 26.40
N GLU A 148 -8.99 1.59 25.77
CA GLU A 148 -9.98 2.52 25.19
C GLU A 148 -10.09 2.31 23.68
N LYS A 149 -11.27 1.95 23.23
CA LYS A 149 -11.56 1.77 21.80
C LYS A 149 -11.54 3.10 21.07
N ARG A 150 -10.85 3.17 19.93
CA ARG A 150 -10.75 4.36 19.09
C ARG A 150 -11.40 4.06 17.74
N LEU A 151 -12.34 4.90 17.34
CA LEU A 151 -13.04 4.86 16.06
C LEU A 151 -12.65 6.08 15.24
N TYR A 152 -12.40 5.91 13.96
CA TYR A 152 -11.98 6.99 13.07
C TYR A 152 -13.11 7.35 12.11
N LEU A 153 -13.69 8.52 12.33
CA LEU A 153 -14.76 9.08 11.52
C LEU A 153 -14.17 10.10 10.55
N ASN A 154 -14.12 9.77 9.27
CA ASN A 154 -13.53 10.63 8.26
C ASN A 154 -14.59 11.16 7.29
N LEU A 155 -14.64 12.49 7.13
CA LEU A 155 -15.46 13.18 6.15
C LEU A 155 -14.61 13.57 4.95
N LYS A 156 -14.93 12.99 3.79
CA LYS A 156 -14.25 13.28 2.53
C LYS A 156 -14.79 14.55 1.88
N SER A 157 -14.02 15.12 0.97
CA SER A 157 -14.40 16.31 0.21
C SER A 157 -15.64 16.13 -0.68
N ASP A 158 -15.96 14.88 -1.06
CA ASP A 158 -17.19 14.50 -1.78
C ASP A 158 -18.41 14.29 -0.85
N SER A 159 -18.29 14.69 0.43
CA SER A 159 -19.29 14.47 1.50
C SER A 159 -19.51 12.99 1.86
N THR A 160 -18.66 12.09 1.41
CA THR A 160 -18.68 10.69 1.84
C THR A 160 -18.16 10.60 3.26
N LEU A 161 -18.95 9.97 4.15
CA LEU A 161 -18.56 9.69 5.52
C LEU A 161 -18.10 8.26 5.65
N THR A 162 -16.93 8.03 6.25
CA THR A 162 -16.41 6.68 6.53
C THR A 162 -16.09 6.51 8.00
N LEU A 163 -16.41 5.34 8.56
CA LEU A 163 -16.04 4.93 9.90
C LEU A 163 -15.06 3.75 9.80
N ASP A 164 -13.84 3.92 10.30
CA ASP A 164 -12.74 2.95 10.15
C ASP A 164 -12.51 2.51 8.69
N GLY A 165 -12.66 3.45 7.76
CA GLY A 165 -12.51 3.20 6.32
C GLY A 165 -13.73 2.60 5.63
N VAL A 166 -14.79 2.24 6.35
CA VAL A 166 -16.04 1.71 5.79
C VAL A 166 -17.04 2.86 5.57
N PRO A 167 -17.62 3.02 4.37
CA PRO A 167 -18.62 4.03 4.11
C PRO A 167 -19.84 3.86 5.02
N VAL A 168 -20.28 4.96 5.63
CA VAL A 168 -21.45 4.98 6.53
C VAL A 168 -22.41 6.11 6.14
N PRO A 169 -23.70 5.90 6.30
CA PRO A 169 -24.67 6.97 6.06
C PRO A 169 -24.60 8.01 7.19
N SER A 170 -24.75 9.28 6.84
CA SER A 170 -24.84 10.36 7.81
C SER A 170 -26.12 10.27 8.68
N LYS A 171 -27.20 9.68 8.14
CA LYS A 171 -28.41 9.41 8.92
C LYS A 171 -28.24 8.16 9.78
N GLY A 172 -28.44 8.28 11.09
CA GLY A 172 -28.29 7.17 12.03
C GLY A 172 -26.84 6.88 12.40
N LEU A 173 -25.97 7.87 12.29
CA LEU A 173 -24.57 7.80 12.64
C LEU A 173 -24.36 7.34 14.09
N ASP A 174 -25.24 7.77 15.01
CA ASP A 174 -25.29 7.36 16.41
C ASP A 174 -25.35 5.84 16.59
N ARG A 175 -26.21 5.18 15.81
CA ARG A 175 -26.36 3.71 15.83
C ARG A 175 -25.14 3.03 15.25
N THR A 176 -24.61 3.56 14.18
CA THR A 176 -23.43 3.00 13.51
C THR A 176 -22.22 3.09 14.42
N ILE A 177 -21.98 4.23 15.06
CA ILE A 177 -20.89 4.40 16.04
C ILE A 177 -21.10 3.47 17.23
N SER A 178 -22.33 3.40 17.77
CA SER A 178 -22.62 2.51 18.91
C SER A 178 -22.38 1.05 18.58
N SER A 179 -22.77 0.59 17.39
CA SER A 179 -22.51 -0.77 16.92
C SER A 179 -21.02 -1.04 16.77
N SER A 180 -20.29 -0.13 16.14
CA SER A 180 -18.82 -0.26 15.95
C SER A 180 -18.07 -0.16 17.27
N ALA A 181 -18.57 0.63 18.23
CA ALA A 181 -18.04 0.72 19.59
C ALA A 181 -18.40 -0.49 20.47
N ASN A 182 -19.17 -1.47 19.98
CA ASN A 182 -19.75 -2.53 20.82
C ASN A 182 -20.56 -1.99 22.01
N ASN A 183 -21.26 -0.85 21.79
CA ASN A 183 -21.97 -0.09 22.81
C ASN A 183 -21.10 0.47 23.96
N ASP A 184 -19.78 0.46 23.83
CA ASP A 184 -18.87 1.07 24.79
C ASP A 184 -18.89 2.60 24.64
N LYS A 185 -19.52 3.29 25.60
CA LYS A 185 -19.57 4.76 25.65
C LYS A 185 -18.25 5.43 26.04
N ASN A 186 -17.26 4.65 26.48
CA ASN A 186 -15.90 5.15 26.71
C ASN A 186 -15.08 5.22 25.43
N ALA A 187 -15.57 4.66 24.33
CA ALA A 187 -14.88 4.74 23.04
C ALA A 187 -14.65 6.20 22.61
N TRP A 188 -13.49 6.45 22.05
CA TRP A 188 -13.12 7.73 21.47
C TRP A 188 -13.45 7.75 19.97
N VAL A 189 -14.10 8.80 19.53
CA VAL A 189 -14.34 9.04 18.09
C VAL A 189 -13.38 10.14 17.62
N ILE A 190 -12.46 9.77 16.75
CA ILE A 190 -11.51 10.70 16.15
C ILE A 190 -12.13 11.19 14.84
N ILE A 191 -12.47 12.47 14.80
CA ILE A 191 -13.15 13.09 13.66
C ILE A 191 -12.11 13.79 12.79
N CYS A 192 -12.14 13.46 11.52
CA CYS A 192 -11.21 13.93 10.52
C CYS A 192 -11.96 14.48 9.31
N GLY A 193 -11.34 15.42 8.63
CA GLY A 193 -11.83 15.92 7.35
C GLY A 193 -10.71 16.05 6.34
N ASP A 194 -11.04 15.81 5.08
CA ASP A 194 -10.15 16.12 3.96
C ASP A 194 -9.88 17.63 3.85
N GLU A 195 -8.86 18.02 3.10
CA GLU A 195 -8.39 19.41 3.00
C GLU A 195 -9.47 20.42 2.61
N ASN A 196 -10.45 20.01 1.81
CA ASN A 196 -11.50 20.87 1.28
C ASN A 196 -12.83 20.79 2.05
N VAL A 197 -12.88 20.07 3.17
CA VAL A 197 -14.10 19.98 3.99
C VAL A 197 -14.25 21.24 4.83
N PRO A 198 -15.41 21.96 4.79
CA PRO A 198 -15.64 23.11 5.65
C PRO A 198 -15.60 22.74 7.14
N VAL A 199 -15.01 23.63 7.96
CA VAL A 199 -14.89 23.41 9.41
C VAL A 199 -16.27 23.26 10.07
N GLU A 200 -17.26 23.94 9.54
CA GLU A 200 -18.64 23.89 10.00
C GLU A 200 -19.20 22.47 9.94
N GLN A 201 -18.93 21.75 8.84
CA GLN A 201 -19.38 20.36 8.69
C GLN A 201 -18.71 19.41 9.69
N LEU A 202 -17.43 19.66 10.03
CA LEU A 202 -16.74 18.89 11.06
C LEU A 202 -17.29 19.17 12.46
N ASN A 203 -17.65 20.42 12.72
CA ASN A 203 -18.31 20.80 13.98
C ASN A 203 -19.70 20.17 14.10
N ASP A 204 -20.48 20.15 13.02
CA ASP A 204 -21.80 19.49 12.99
C ASP A 204 -21.67 17.99 13.29
N LEU A 205 -20.66 17.32 12.74
CA LEU A 205 -20.35 15.92 13.06
C LEU A 205 -19.94 15.75 14.52
N ALA A 206 -19.14 16.65 15.05
CA ALA A 206 -18.72 16.62 16.44
C ALA A 206 -19.92 16.75 17.40
N GLU A 207 -20.86 17.63 17.11
CA GLU A 207 -22.09 17.76 17.89
C GLU A 207 -22.97 16.51 17.79
N GLN A 208 -23.07 15.86 16.63
CA GLN A 208 -23.78 14.58 16.48
C GLN A 208 -23.14 13.47 17.32
N VAL A 209 -21.80 13.35 17.29
CA VAL A 209 -21.06 12.36 18.08
C VAL A 209 -21.23 12.62 19.58
N LYS A 210 -21.18 13.89 19.99
CA LYS A 210 -21.41 14.32 21.38
C LYS A 210 -22.84 14.02 21.83
N ALA A 211 -23.82 14.31 20.98
CA ALA A 211 -25.23 14.01 21.27
C ALA A 211 -25.48 12.50 21.41
N ALA A 212 -24.71 11.67 20.70
CA ALA A 212 -24.74 10.22 20.82
C ALA A 212 -24.03 9.71 22.13
N GLY A 213 -23.41 10.62 22.90
CA GLY A 213 -22.79 10.32 24.19
C GLY A 213 -21.37 9.72 24.10
N PHE A 214 -20.67 9.93 22.99
CA PHE A 214 -19.27 9.49 22.83
C PHE A 214 -18.28 10.62 23.10
N LYS A 215 -17.10 10.25 23.55
CA LYS A 215 -15.95 11.15 23.60
C LYS A 215 -15.44 11.37 22.18
N PHE A 216 -14.99 12.57 21.87
CA PHE A 216 -14.42 12.82 20.53
C PHE A 216 -13.21 13.74 20.57
N THR A 217 -12.44 13.69 19.50
CA THR A 217 -11.34 14.60 19.20
C THR A 217 -11.40 14.99 17.75
N LEU A 218 -11.32 16.30 17.47
CA LEU A 218 -11.12 16.83 16.12
C LEU A 218 -9.63 16.82 15.82
N VAL A 219 -9.25 16.19 14.72
CA VAL A 219 -7.87 16.24 14.24
C VAL A 219 -7.70 17.48 13.39
N PRO A 220 -6.79 18.40 13.77
CA PRO A 220 -6.54 19.58 12.98
C PRO A 220 -5.99 19.18 11.59
N ARG A 221 -6.41 19.93 10.58
CA ARG A 221 -5.88 19.74 9.22
C ARG A 221 -4.38 19.94 9.22
N PRO A 222 -3.62 19.12 8.46
CA PRO A 222 -2.26 19.51 8.16
C PRO A 222 -2.31 20.81 7.35
N THR A 223 -1.67 21.84 7.85
CA THR A 223 -1.37 23.05 7.07
C THR A 223 -0.44 22.65 5.92
N PRO A 224 -0.69 23.14 4.69
CA PRO A 224 0.15 22.89 3.54
C PRO A 224 1.59 23.35 3.73
#